data_681009725eba9e0cb027e7c8506a9d13
#
_entry.id   681009725eba9e0cb027e7c8506a9d13
#
_cell.length_a   1.000
_cell.length_b   1.000
_cell.length_c   1.000
_cell.angle_alpha   90.00
_cell.angle_beta   90.00
_cell.angle_gamma   90.00
#
_symmetry.space_group_name_H-M   'P 1'
#
loop_
_entity.id
_entity.type
_entity.pdbx_description
1 polymer ?
#
loop_
_entity_poly.entity_id
_entity_poly.type
_entity_poly.pdbx_seq_one_letter_code
_entity_poly.pdbx_strand_id
1 'polypeptide(L)'
;MAILKDFTVGFYKIPLPVVLSDSTHGEIKAFELVTIRVRDADGAEGTGYTYTVGRNGGAIADILRREICDVAIEMEADDTEQLWHKVWWALHYGGPAVLALSALDIALWDLKARRASLPLWRLLGGFDRRVPCYAGGIDLDLPLDGLLKQTDDNLAKGFRAIKMKVGRASLASDVARVKAMRGHLGDDFPLMADANMKWTVEEAIRAARALQPFDLTWLEEPTIPDDVEGHARILRAGGVPIAAGENLRSLWEFKPYIAGGALSYAEPDVTNCGGVTSFMKIARLAEAFNIPVTSHGAHDITVHLLAACPNRSYLEAHGFGLDRYIANPLVLEQGLAIAPDRPGHGIAFDWKGLERLSAG
;
A
#
# COMPACT_ATOMS: atom_id res chain seq x y z
N MET A 1 15.82 6.87 -27.47
CA MET A 1 14.36 6.95 -27.16
C MET A 1 13.92 5.59 -26.64
N ALA A 2 13.27 5.56 -25.50
CA ALA A 2 12.84 4.31 -24.84
C ALA A 2 11.46 3.84 -25.35
N ILE A 3 11.36 3.58 -26.66
CA ILE A 3 10.09 3.17 -27.29
C ILE A 3 9.71 1.78 -26.82
N LEU A 4 8.52 1.63 -26.23
CA LEU A 4 7.98 0.36 -25.75
C LEU A 4 7.71 -0.60 -26.92
N LYS A 5 8.19 -1.85 -26.81
CA LYS A 5 8.13 -2.86 -27.88
C LYS A 5 7.50 -4.16 -27.48
N ASP A 6 7.54 -4.51 -26.19
CA ASP A 6 7.06 -5.80 -25.74
C ASP A 6 6.56 -5.73 -24.30
N PHE A 7 5.55 -6.56 -24.02
CA PHE A 7 4.93 -6.70 -22.71
C PHE A 7 4.73 -8.17 -22.34
N THR A 8 5.08 -8.52 -21.10
CA THR A 8 4.78 -9.85 -20.56
C THR A 8 3.94 -9.68 -19.30
N VAL A 9 2.71 -10.18 -19.30
CA VAL A 9 1.79 -10.12 -18.17
C VAL A 9 1.65 -11.49 -17.51
N GLY A 10 1.90 -11.56 -16.20
CA GLY A 10 1.73 -12.75 -15.37
C GLY A 10 0.57 -12.61 -14.41
N PHE A 11 -0.11 -13.73 -14.09
CA PHE A 11 -1.12 -13.80 -13.07
C PHE A 11 -0.89 -15.03 -12.18
N TYR A 12 -0.79 -14.82 -10.87
CA TYR A 12 -0.38 -15.85 -9.92
C TYR A 12 -1.27 -15.82 -8.67
N LYS A 13 -1.62 -17.02 -8.16
CA LYS A 13 -2.30 -17.18 -6.86
C LYS A 13 -1.30 -17.63 -5.82
N ILE A 14 -0.94 -16.74 -4.91
CA ILE A 14 0.05 -16.98 -3.87
C ILE A 14 -0.67 -17.41 -2.59
N PRO A 15 -0.50 -18.68 -2.15
CA PRO A 15 -1.10 -19.12 -0.90
C PRO A 15 -0.43 -18.43 0.29
N LEU A 16 -1.24 -17.94 1.22
CA LEU A 16 -0.74 -17.34 2.44
C LEU A 16 -0.20 -18.41 3.40
N PRO A 17 0.89 -18.13 4.13
CA PRO A 17 1.44 -19.07 5.11
C PRO A 17 0.53 -19.27 6.31
N VAL A 18 -0.33 -18.30 6.61
CA VAL A 18 -1.40 -18.34 7.63
C VAL A 18 -2.65 -17.73 7.04
N VAL A 19 -3.81 -18.24 7.46
CA VAL A 19 -5.10 -17.59 7.13
C VAL A 19 -5.16 -16.28 7.90
N LEU A 20 -5.41 -15.20 7.16
CA LEU A 20 -5.56 -13.85 7.70
C LEU A 20 -7.05 -13.51 7.77
N SER A 21 -7.45 -12.56 8.63
CA SER A 21 -8.83 -12.11 8.69
C SER A 21 -8.94 -10.64 9.08
N ASP A 22 -9.83 -9.95 8.40
CA ASP A 22 -10.25 -8.59 8.72
C ASP A 22 -11.78 -8.49 8.81
N SER A 23 -12.29 -7.28 9.11
CA SER A 23 -13.71 -7.06 9.34
C SER A 23 -14.57 -7.04 8.06
N THR A 24 -13.97 -6.90 6.88
CA THR A 24 -14.66 -6.70 5.60
C THR A 24 -14.51 -7.90 4.67
N HIS A 25 -13.30 -8.46 4.53
CA HIS A 25 -13.02 -9.57 3.62
C HIS A 25 -13.24 -10.96 4.28
N GLY A 26 -13.27 -11.02 5.64
CA GLY A 26 -13.31 -12.28 6.35
C GLY A 26 -12.00 -13.06 6.20
N GLU A 27 -12.08 -14.39 6.01
CA GLU A 27 -10.89 -15.24 5.84
C GLU A 27 -10.22 -15.04 4.48
N ILE A 28 -8.92 -14.71 4.50
CA ILE A 28 -8.05 -14.56 3.34
C ILE A 28 -7.03 -15.70 3.35
N LYS A 29 -7.11 -16.59 2.35
CA LYS A 29 -6.25 -17.80 2.23
C LYS A 29 -5.16 -17.70 1.17
N ALA A 30 -5.33 -16.78 0.24
CA ALA A 30 -4.38 -16.50 -0.83
C ALA A 30 -4.51 -15.05 -1.25
N PHE A 31 -3.45 -14.49 -1.80
CA PHE A 31 -3.56 -13.24 -2.55
C PHE A 31 -3.23 -13.49 -4.02
N GLU A 32 -3.72 -12.61 -4.89
CA GLU A 32 -3.50 -12.71 -6.33
C GLU A 32 -2.52 -11.63 -6.75
N LEU A 33 -1.43 -12.04 -7.36
CA LEU A 33 -0.39 -11.15 -7.89
C LEU A 33 -0.55 -11.03 -9.41
N VAL A 34 -0.65 -9.81 -9.91
CA VAL A 34 -0.61 -9.50 -11.34
C VAL A 34 0.65 -8.71 -11.63
N THR A 35 1.52 -9.24 -12.48
CA THR A 35 2.79 -8.60 -12.84
C THR A 35 2.79 -8.16 -14.30
N ILE A 36 3.55 -7.12 -14.61
CA ILE A 36 3.89 -6.73 -15.97
C ILE A 36 5.40 -6.51 -16.09
N ARG A 37 5.99 -7.04 -17.15
CA ARG A 37 7.33 -6.67 -17.60
C ARG A 37 7.19 -5.89 -18.90
N VAL A 38 7.81 -4.73 -18.96
CA VAL A 38 7.88 -3.89 -20.15
C VAL A 38 9.30 -3.93 -20.71
N ARG A 39 9.43 -3.95 -22.04
CA ARG A 39 10.73 -3.90 -22.72
C ARG A 39 10.71 -2.82 -23.78
N ASP A 40 11.76 -2.01 -23.82
CA ASP A 40 11.94 -0.99 -24.86
C ASP A 40 12.72 -1.51 -26.08
N ALA A 41 12.85 -0.65 -27.09
CA ALA A 41 13.55 -0.96 -28.35
C ALA A 41 15.04 -1.23 -28.14
N ASP A 42 15.66 -0.72 -27.08
CA ASP A 42 17.06 -0.95 -26.74
C ASP A 42 17.26 -2.25 -25.95
N GLY A 43 16.16 -2.93 -25.58
CA GLY A 43 16.16 -4.18 -24.82
C GLY A 43 16.22 -3.98 -23.29
N ALA A 44 16.12 -2.74 -22.80
CA ALA A 44 16.01 -2.50 -21.36
C ALA A 44 14.63 -2.92 -20.85
N GLU A 45 14.60 -3.46 -19.62
CA GLU A 45 13.37 -3.99 -19.02
C GLU A 45 13.03 -3.28 -17.71
N GLY A 46 11.74 -3.05 -17.50
CA GLY A 46 11.15 -2.65 -16.22
C GLY A 46 10.06 -3.62 -15.78
N THR A 47 9.84 -3.71 -14.48
CA THR A 47 8.88 -4.62 -13.88
C THR A 47 7.95 -3.85 -12.95
N GLY A 48 6.65 -4.16 -13.00
CA GLY A 48 5.68 -3.64 -12.06
C GLY A 48 4.68 -4.73 -11.66
N TYR A 49 3.92 -4.46 -10.61
CA TYR A 49 2.87 -5.36 -10.19
C TYR A 49 1.75 -4.62 -9.47
N THR A 50 0.61 -5.29 -9.41
CA THR A 50 -0.49 -5.01 -8.49
C THR A 50 -0.98 -6.32 -7.88
N TYR A 51 -1.83 -6.23 -6.87
CA TYR A 51 -2.37 -7.42 -6.21
C TYR A 51 -3.83 -7.24 -5.79
N THR A 52 -4.48 -8.36 -5.51
CA THR A 52 -5.79 -8.39 -4.88
C THR A 52 -5.86 -9.45 -3.79
N VAL A 53 -6.81 -9.32 -2.89
CA VAL A 53 -7.00 -10.29 -1.79
C VAL A 53 -7.88 -11.48 -2.24
N GLY A 54 -7.43 -12.17 -3.29
CA GLY A 54 -7.99 -13.45 -3.74
C GLY A 54 -9.15 -13.38 -4.75
N ARG A 55 -9.50 -12.18 -5.25
CA ARG A 55 -10.54 -11.98 -6.29
C ARG A 55 -10.16 -10.87 -7.25
N ASN A 56 -10.67 -10.94 -8.50
CA ASN A 56 -10.49 -9.95 -9.57
C ASN A 56 -9.11 -9.90 -10.25
N GLY A 57 -8.10 -10.60 -9.77
CA GLY A 57 -6.75 -10.56 -10.36
C GLY A 57 -6.74 -10.98 -11.84
N GLY A 58 -7.52 -12.00 -12.22
CA GLY A 58 -7.66 -12.41 -13.62
C GLY A 58 -8.23 -11.32 -14.53
N ALA A 59 -9.24 -10.59 -14.07
CA ALA A 59 -9.81 -9.46 -14.83
C ALA A 59 -8.80 -8.32 -14.99
N ILE A 60 -8.02 -8.01 -13.95
CA ILE A 60 -6.96 -7.01 -14.00
C ILE A 60 -5.86 -7.43 -14.99
N ALA A 61 -5.46 -8.71 -14.98
CA ALA A 61 -4.49 -9.24 -15.93
C ALA A 61 -5.01 -9.16 -17.39
N ASP A 62 -6.30 -9.39 -17.61
CA ASP A 62 -6.91 -9.25 -18.94
C ASP A 62 -6.96 -7.79 -19.40
N ILE A 63 -7.30 -6.85 -18.52
CA ILE A 63 -7.23 -5.41 -18.81
C ILE A 63 -5.80 -5.01 -19.22
N LEU A 64 -4.78 -5.48 -18.49
CA LEU A 64 -3.39 -5.24 -18.86
C LEU A 64 -3.09 -5.75 -20.26
N ARG A 65 -3.42 -7.03 -20.55
CA ARG A 65 -3.06 -7.69 -21.80
C ARG A 65 -3.76 -7.11 -23.02
N ARG A 66 -5.06 -6.80 -22.91
CA ARG A 66 -5.94 -6.49 -24.05
C ARG A 66 -6.15 -5.01 -24.29
N GLU A 67 -6.07 -4.21 -23.21
CA GLU A 67 -6.42 -2.79 -23.31
C GLU A 67 -5.17 -1.90 -23.09
N ILE A 68 -4.47 -2.12 -21.98
CA ILE A 68 -3.38 -1.22 -21.57
C ILE A 68 -2.13 -1.41 -22.45
N CYS A 69 -1.75 -2.65 -22.74
CA CYS A 69 -0.60 -2.92 -23.60
C CYS A 69 -0.80 -2.36 -25.00
N ASP A 70 -2.00 -2.48 -25.57
CA ASP A 70 -2.33 -1.93 -26.90
C ASP A 70 -2.26 -0.40 -26.96
N VAL A 71 -2.62 0.27 -25.85
CA VAL A 71 -2.50 1.74 -25.75
C VAL A 71 -1.07 2.20 -25.59
N ALA A 72 -0.26 1.41 -24.84
CA ALA A 72 1.12 1.78 -24.47
C ALA A 72 2.18 1.40 -25.50
N ILE A 73 1.90 0.42 -26.35
CA ILE A 73 2.85 -0.03 -27.39
C ILE A 73 3.29 1.14 -28.30
N GLU A 74 4.56 1.16 -28.72
CA GLU A 74 5.17 2.20 -29.56
C GLU A 74 5.22 3.60 -28.89
N MET A 75 4.86 3.75 -27.60
CA MET A 75 5.02 5.01 -26.89
C MET A 75 6.42 5.14 -26.27
N GLU A 76 6.84 6.37 -25.99
CA GLU A 76 8.08 6.67 -25.29
C GLU A 76 7.89 6.39 -23.77
N ALA A 77 8.65 5.43 -23.25
CA ALA A 77 8.53 4.99 -21.85
C ALA A 77 8.95 6.08 -20.83
N ASP A 78 9.81 7.01 -21.24
CA ASP A 78 10.26 8.10 -20.38
C ASP A 78 9.20 9.18 -20.19
N ASP A 79 8.19 9.25 -21.07
CA ASP A 79 7.05 10.17 -20.98
C ASP A 79 5.94 9.63 -20.05
N THR A 80 6.31 9.30 -18.82
CA THR A 80 5.43 8.63 -17.85
C THR A 80 4.10 9.36 -17.62
N GLU A 81 4.10 10.69 -17.58
CA GLU A 81 2.88 11.49 -17.45
C GLU A 81 1.95 11.34 -18.66
N GLN A 82 2.50 11.41 -19.87
CA GLN A 82 1.71 11.27 -21.10
C GLN A 82 1.10 9.88 -21.20
N LEU A 83 1.91 8.84 -20.92
CA LEU A 83 1.45 7.45 -20.88
C LEU A 83 0.34 7.26 -19.85
N TRP A 84 0.56 7.75 -18.64
CA TRP A 84 -0.41 7.65 -17.55
C TRP A 84 -1.76 8.27 -17.96
N HIS A 85 -1.77 9.50 -18.47
CA HIS A 85 -2.99 10.18 -18.90
C HIS A 85 -3.67 9.49 -20.09
N LYS A 86 -2.90 9.02 -21.06
CA LYS A 86 -3.47 8.33 -22.23
C LYS A 86 -4.17 7.03 -21.81
N VAL A 87 -3.54 6.23 -20.96
CA VAL A 87 -4.15 4.99 -20.42
C VAL A 87 -5.36 5.32 -19.54
N TRP A 88 -5.26 6.30 -18.66
CA TRP A 88 -6.37 6.73 -17.79
C TRP A 88 -7.63 7.06 -18.58
N TRP A 89 -7.51 7.82 -19.65
CA TRP A 89 -8.64 8.18 -20.50
C TRP A 89 -9.18 7.00 -21.33
N ALA A 90 -8.29 6.12 -21.80
CA ALA A 90 -8.68 4.90 -22.53
C ALA A 90 -9.50 3.95 -21.64
N LEU A 91 -9.22 3.91 -20.33
CA LEU A 91 -9.92 3.07 -19.34
C LEU A 91 -11.23 3.68 -18.80
N HIS A 92 -11.82 4.64 -19.48
CA HIS A 92 -13.08 5.29 -19.05
C HIS A 92 -13.05 5.78 -17.59
N TYR A 93 -11.95 6.43 -17.21
CA TYR A 93 -11.87 7.17 -15.95
C TYR A 93 -11.88 6.29 -14.68
N GLY A 94 -11.22 5.18 -14.68
CA GLY A 94 -10.90 4.50 -13.42
C GLY A 94 -11.58 3.16 -13.15
N GLY A 95 -12.08 2.99 -11.95
CA GLY A 95 -12.59 1.70 -11.46
C GLY A 95 -11.45 0.69 -11.22
N PRO A 96 -11.71 -0.63 -11.27
CA PRO A 96 -10.69 -1.67 -11.06
C PRO A 96 -9.51 -1.61 -12.05
N ALA A 97 -9.69 -0.96 -13.20
CA ALA A 97 -8.65 -0.78 -14.20
C ALA A 97 -7.48 0.07 -13.71
N VAL A 98 -7.66 0.88 -12.65
CA VAL A 98 -6.57 1.67 -12.04
C VAL A 98 -5.50 0.76 -11.42
N LEU A 99 -5.86 -0.43 -10.94
CA LEU A 99 -4.88 -1.39 -10.45
C LEU A 99 -3.97 -1.85 -11.60
N ALA A 100 -4.54 -2.08 -12.78
CA ALA A 100 -3.77 -2.43 -13.97
C ALA A 100 -2.86 -1.27 -14.43
N LEU A 101 -3.39 -0.03 -14.44
CA LEU A 101 -2.59 1.18 -14.70
C LEU A 101 -1.45 1.31 -13.69
N SER A 102 -1.70 1.04 -12.40
CA SER A 102 -0.68 1.10 -11.36
C SER A 102 0.49 0.17 -11.66
N ALA A 103 0.20 -1.08 -12.07
CA ALA A 103 1.24 -2.04 -12.42
C ALA A 103 2.08 -1.56 -13.62
N LEU A 104 1.44 -1.02 -14.66
CA LEU A 104 2.18 -0.44 -15.80
C LEU A 104 3.05 0.73 -15.37
N ASP A 105 2.50 1.70 -14.64
CA ASP A 105 3.22 2.90 -14.21
C ASP A 105 4.44 2.55 -13.34
N ILE A 106 4.30 1.59 -12.43
CA ILE A 106 5.43 1.06 -11.64
C ILE A 106 6.51 0.49 -12.55
N ALA A 107 6.14 -0.29 -13.59
CA ALA A 107 7.10 -0.87 -14.53
C ALA A 107 7.82 0.20 -15.36
N LEU A 108 7.12 1.27 -15.74
CA LEU A 108 7.73 2.39 -16.49
C LEU A 108 8.75 3.15 -15.62
N TRP A 109 8.41 3.41 -14.36
CA TRP A 109 9.33 4.04 -13.42
C TRP A 109 10.54 3.15 -13.08
N ASP A 110 10.35 1.83 -13.00
CA ASP A 110 11.47 0.88 -12.85
C ASP A 110 12.39 0.90 -14.07
N LEU A 111 11.82 0.86 -15.29
CA LEU A 111 12.57 0.96 -16.55
C LEU A 111 13.36 2.27 -16.60
N LYS A 112 12.71 3.40 -16.34
CA LYS A 112 13.34 4.73 -16.35
C LYS A 112 14.50 4.82 -15.36
N ALA A 113 14.31 4.32 -14.13
CA ALA A 113 15.34 4.30 -13.10
C ALA A 113 16.51 3.37 -13.45
N ARG A 114 16.24 2.21 -14.05
CA ARG A 114 17.29 1.28 -14.55
C ARG A 114 18.09 1.90 -15.67
N ARG A 115 17.44 2.54 -16.65
CA ARG A 115 18.14 3.26 -17.75
C ARG A 115 19.02 4.39 -17.22
N ALA A 116 18.56 5.11 -16.20
CA ALA A 116 19.34 6.13 -15.51
C ALA A 116 20.43 5.58 -14.60
N SER A 117 20.50 4.25 -14.39
CA SER A 117 21.38 3.58 -13.43
C SER A 117 21.24 4.12 -12.00
N LEU A 118 20.01 4.52 -11.62
CA LEU A 118 19.69 5.09 -10.31
C LEU A 118 18.67 4.21 -9.57
N PRO A 119 18.76 4.12 -8.23
CA PRO A 119 17.65 3.62 -7.42
C PRO A 119 16.43 4.52 -7.59
N LEU A 120 15.23 3.94 -7.61
CA LEU A 120 13.99 4.68 -7.83
C LEU A 120 13.83 5.86 -6.87
N TRP A 121 14.15 5.67 -5.58
CA TRP A 121 14.04 6.76 -4.59
C TRP A 121 14.95 7.97 -4.90
N ARG A 122 16.13 7.76 -5.50
CA ARG A 122 17.01 8.86 -5.94
C ARG A 122 16.48 9.55 -7.19
N LEU A 123 15.96 8.78 -8.14
CA LEU A 123 15.33 9.35 -9.34
C LEU A 123 14.14 10.24 -8.98
N LEU A 124 13.39 9.89 -7.94
CA LEU A 124 12.26 10.66 -7.43
C LEU A 124 12.65 11.90 -6.59
N GLY A 125 13.93 12.18 -6.44
CA GLY A 125 14.47 13.36 -5.77
C GLY A 125 15.22 13.06 -4.46
N GLY A 126 15.04 11.90 -3.86
CA GLY A 126 15.78 11.40 -2.70
C GLY A 126 15.75 12.32 -1.47
N PHE A 127 15.19 11.84 -0.35
CA PHE A 127 15.23 12.56 0.92
C PHE A 127 16.07 11.81 1.96
N ASP A 128 15.63 10.61 2.36
CA ASP A 128 16.40 9.70 3.21
C ASP A 128 15.94 8.28 2.96
N ARG A 129 16.89 7.36 2.67
CA ARG A 129 16.59 5.95 2.38
C ARG A 129 16.09 5.14 3.57
N ARG A 130 16.21 5.65 4.79
CA ARG A 130 15.78 5.02 6.04
C ARG A 130 14.38 5.51 6.38
N VAL A 131 13.38 4.68 6.16
CA VAL A 131 11.96 5.00 6.34
C VAL A 131 11.45 4.33 7.61
N PRO A 132 10.86 5.06 8.57
CA PRO A 132 10.16 4.44 9.71
C PRO A 132 9.14 3.42 9.21
N CYS A 133 9.01 2.27 9.87
CA CYS A 133 8.06 1.25 9.44
C CYS A 133 7.34 0.60 10.61
N TYR A 134 6.13 0.12 10.34
CA TYR A 134 5.35 -0.67 11.29
C TYR A 134 5.06 -2.07 10.74
N ALA A 135 4.83 -3.02 11.63
CA ALA A 135 4.30 -4.32 11.25
C ALA A 135 2.79 -4.20 11.09
N GLY A 136 2.28 -4.44 9.89
CA GLY A 136 0.84 -4.53 9.60
C GLY A 136 0.29 -5.88 10.07
N GLY A 137 -0.56 -5.88 11.11
CA GLY A 137 -1.30 -7.07 11.56
C GLY A 137 -2.59 -7.24 10.75
N ILE A 138 -2.91 -8.47 10.33
CA ILE A 138 -4.22 -8.87 9.82
C ILE A 138 -4.73 -9.99 10.72
N ASP A 139 -5.18 -9.60 11.91
CA ASP A 139 -5.20 -10.41 13.13
C ASP A 139 -6.53 -10.32 13.90
N LEU A 140 -7.61 -9.90 13.24
CA LEU A 140 -8.90 -9.63 13.89
C LEU A 140 -9.39 -10.83 14.72
N ASP A 141 -9.26 -12.05 14.18
CA ASP A 141 -9.77 -13.25 14.82
C ASP A 141 -8.79 -13.92 15.78
N LEU A 142 -7.55 -13.44 15.86
CA LEU A 142 -6.60 -14.00 16.82
C LEU A 142 -7.09 -13.82 18.26
N PRO A 143 -7.02 -14.86 19.10
CA PRO A 143 -7.21 -14.71 20.54
C PRO A 143 -6.16 -13.76 21.11
N LEU A 144 -6.39 -13.19 22.28
CA LEU A 144 -5.50 -12.19 22.86
C LEU A 144 -4.05 -12.68 22.99
N ASP A 145 -3.85 -13.90 23.48
CA ASP A 145 -2.51 -14.50 23.63
C ASP A 145 -1.80 -14.64 22.26
N GLY A 146 -2.55 -14.98 21.21
CA GLY A 146 -2.04 -15.06 19.85
C GLY A 146 -1.63 -13.68 19.31
N LEU A 147 -2.41 -12.63 19.60
CA LEU A 147 -2.09 -11.26 19.23
C LEU A 147 -0.84 -10.75 19.93
N LEU A 148 -0.71 -10.98 21.24
CA LEU A 148 0.47 -10.60 22.02
C LEU A 148 1.71 -11.35 21.53
N LYS A 149 1.58 -12.67 21.28
CA LYS A 149 2.68 -13.44 20.69
C LYS A 149 3.11 -12.93 19.32
N GLN A 150 2.18 -12.63 18.42
CA GLN A 150 2.48 -12.03 17.12
C GLN A 150 3.23 -10.71 17.28
N THR A 151 2.82 -9.90 18.26
CA THR A 151 3.48 -8.63 18.60
C THR A 151 4.93 -8.88 19.03
N ASP A 152 5.19 -9.83 19.94
CA ASP A 152 6.54 -10.19 20.38
C ASP A 152 7.41 -10.69 19.22
N ASP A 153 6.84 -11.53 18.35
CA ASP A 153 7.52 -12.03 17.14
C ASP A 153 7.91 -10.86 16.20
N ASN A 154 7.08 -9.83 16.08
CA ASN A 154 7.37 -8.64 15.29
C ASN A 154 8.42 -7.74 15.96
N LEU A 155 8.36 -7.55 17.27
CA LEU A 155 9.39 -6.82 18.03
C LEU A 155 10.76 -7.51 17.90
N ALA A 156 10.78 -8.84 17.94
CA ALA A 156 12.01 -9.64 17.75
C ALA A 156 12.60 -9.49 16.34
N LYS A 157 11.75 -9.28 15.32
CA LYS A 157 12.19 -8.96 13.94
C LYS A 157 12.73 -7.53 13.80
N GLY A 158 12.64 -6.70 14.83
CA GLY A 158 13.18 -5.34 14.84
C GLY A 158 12.16 -4.23 14.62
N PHE A 159 10.85 -4.54 14.48
CA PHE A 159 9.82 -3.50 14.41
C PHE A 159 9.75 -2.64 15.67
N ARG A 160 9.42 -1.36 15.49
CA ARG A 160 9.27 -0.38 16.58
C ARG A 160 7.96 0.40 16.47
N ALA A 161 7.02 -0.11 15.68
CA ALA A 161 5.64 0.33 15.57
C ALA A 161 4.78 -0.87 15.15
N ILE A 162 3.55 -0.95 15.62
CA ILE A 162 2.63 -2.08 15.36
C ILE A 162 1.25 -1.53 15.00
N LYS A 163 0.63 -2.13 13.98
CA LYS A 163 -0.79 -1.96 13.64
C LYS A 163 -1.54 -3.25 13.96
N MET A 164 -2.70 -3.14 14.59
CA MET A 164 -3.60 -4.25 14.90
C MET A 164 -4.98 -4.03 14.31
N LYS A 165 -5.75 -5.08 14.07
CA LYS A 165 -7.13 -4.97 13.60
C LYS A 165 -8.12 -4.77 14.76
N VAL A 166 -9.11 -3.91 14.50
CA VAL A 166 -10.31 -3.68 15.32
C VAL A 166 -11.57 -3.86 14.45
N GLY A 167 -12.76 -3.70 15.00
CA GLY A 167 -14.01 -3.89 14.27
C GLY A 167 -14.66 -5.25 14.53
N ARG A 168 -14.39 -5.86 15.69
CA ARG A 168 -15.13 -7.03 16.17
C ARG A 168 -16.60 -6.70 16.41
N ALA A 169 -17.42 -7.74 16.59
CA ALA A 169 -18.85 -7.58 16.86
C ALA A 169 -19.17 -6.73 18.11
N SER A 170 -18.24 -6.63 19.06
CA SER A 170 -18.38 -5.84 20.28
C SER A 170 -17.26 -4.83 20.42
N LEU A 171 -17.62 -3.55 20.50
CA LEU A 171 -16.67 -2.46 20.80
C LEU A 171 -15.94 -2.70 22.14
N ALA A 172 -16.60 -3.26 23.15
CA ALA A 172 -15.95 -3.59 24.42
C ALA A 172 -14.81 -4.63 24.23
N SER A 173 -14.96 -5.56 23.27
CA SER A 173 -13.89 -6.51 22.91
C SER A 173 -12.71 -5.80 22.26
N ASP A 174 -12.96 -4.86 21.34
CA ASP A 174 -11.88 -4.08 20.70
C ASP A 174 -11.13 -3.23 21.72
N VAL A 175 -11.85 -2.53 22.60
CA VAL A 175 -11.28 -1.73 23.69
C VAL A 175 -10.41 -2.60 24.62
N ALA A 176 -10.87 -3.79 24.99
CA ALA A 176 -10.10 -4.70 25.84
C ALA A 176 -8.80 -5.16 25.15
N ARG A 177 -8.84 -5.45 23.83
CA ARG A 177 -7.67 -5.85 23.04
C ARG A 177 -6.67 -4.70 22.90
N VAL A 178 -7.13 -3.49 22.55
CA VAL A 178 -6.28 -2.30 22.43
C VAL A 178 -5.65 -1.96 23.78
N LYS A 179 -6.42 -2.03 24.87
CA LYS A 179 -5.91 -1.84 26.25
C LYS A 179 -4.79 -2.85 26.58
N ALA A 180 -4.98 -4.11 26.23
CA ALA A 180 -3.98 -5.15 26.47
C ALA A 180 -2.72 -4.92 25.65
N MET A 181 -2.85 -4.55 24.37
CA MET A 181 -1.73 -4.20 23.50
C MET A 181 -0.97 -2.98 24.03
N ARG A 182 -1.66 -1.92 24.44
CA ARG A 182 -1.05 -0.73 25.03
C ARG A 182 -0.31 -1.07 26.33
N GLY A 183 -0.91 -1.88 27.20
CA GLY A 183 -0.25 -2.35 28.43
C GLY A 183 0.97 -3.23 28.18
N HIS A 184 0.98 -4.00 27.08
CA HIS A 184 2.10 -4.85 26.68
C HIS A 184 3.26 -4.06 26.05
N LEU A 185 2.93 -3.04 25.23
CA LEU A 185 3.91 -2.25 24.48
C LEU A 185 4.48 -1.05 25.28
N GLY A 186 3.74 -0.57 26.29
CA GLY A 186 4.05 0.68 27.02
C GLY A 186 3.43 1.91 26.36
N ASP A 187 3.39 3.02 27.12
CA ASP A 187 2.59 4.21 26.76
C ASP A 187 3.14 4.96 25.53
N ASP A 188 4.46 5.01 25.36
CA ASP A 188 5.12 5.77 24.29
C ASP A 188 5.31 4.98 22.97
N PHE A 189 4.89 3.71 22.93
CA PHE A 189 5.13 2.87 21.75
C PHE A 189 4.10 3.20 20.65
N PRO A 190 4.52 3.46 19.38
CA PRO A 190 3.59 3.72 18.29
C PRO A 190 2.67 2.53 18.01
N LEU A 191 1.39 2.68 18.35
CA LEU A 191 0.35 1.68 18.15
C LEU A 191 -0.74 2.27 17.25
N MET A 192 -1.04 1.58 16.15
CA MET A 192 -2.10 1.91 15.21
C MET A 192 -3.21 0.87 15.29
N ALA A 193 -4.43 1.27 14.95
CA ALA A 193 -5.56 0.36 14.84
C ALA A 193 -6.26 0.54 13.50
N ASP A 194 -6.74 -0.55 12.90
CA ASP A 194 -7.39 -0.53 11.60
C ASP A 194 -8.75 -1.24 11.69
N ALA A 195 -9.79 -0.53 11.30
CA ALA A 195 -11.17 -0.99 11.33
C ALA A 195 -11.67 -1.55 10.00
N ASN A 196 -10.92 -1.41 8.91
CA ASN A 196 -11.28 -1.86 7.56
C ASN A 196 -12.75 -1.53 7.20
N MET A 197 -13.12 -0.26 7.30
CA MET A 197 -14.44 0.28 6.88
C MET A 197 -15.64 -0.29 7.66
N LYS A 198 -15.42 -0.81 8.87
CA LYS A 198 -16.42 -1.60 9.61
C LYS A 198 -17.64 -0.83 10.03
N TRP A 199 -17.50 0.46 10.42
CA TRP A 199 -18.50 1.16 11.20
C TRP A 199 -19.28 2.19 10.38
N THR A 200 -20.54 2.41 10.77
CA THR A 200 -21.23 3.66 10.44
C THR A 200 -20.51 4.84 11.11
N VAL A 201 -20.75 6.06 10.65
CA VAL A 201 -20.11 7.27 11.20
C VAL A 201 -20.35 7.40 12.71
N GLU A 202 -21.56 7.13 13.19
CA GLU A 202 -21.90 7.23 14.61
C GLU A 202 -21.25 6.12 15.46
N GLU A 203 -21.11 4.92 14.92
CA GLU A 203 -20.36 3.83 15.57
C GLU A 203 -18.87 4.14 15.61
N ALA A 204 -18.30 4.66 14.53
CA ALA A 204 -16.91 5.08 14.45
C ALA A 204 -16.58 6.21 15.44
N ILE A 205 -17.47 7.20 15.61
CA ILE A 205 -17.30 8.25 16.64
C ILE A 205 -17.29 7.65 18.05
N ARG A 206 -18.20 6.70 18.34
CA ARG A 206 -18.20 6.01 19.65
C ARG A 206 -16.95 5.18 19.85
N ALA A 207 -16.49 4.46 18.80
CA ALA A 207 -15.29 3.66 18.84
C ALA A 207 -14.05 4.54 19.06
N ALA A 208 -13.88 5.60 18.28
CA ALA A 208 -12.75 6.53 18.41
C ALA A 208 -12.67 7.13 19.83
N ARG A 209 -13.82 7.59 20.40
CA ARG A 209 -13.86 8.08 21.78
C ARG A 209 -13.48 7.03 22.82
N ALA A 210 -13.90 5.79 22.62
CA ALA A 210 -13.57 4.69 23.53
C ALA A 210 -12.08 4.29 23.41
N LEU A 211 -11.47 4.51 22.26
CA LEU A 211 -10.06 4.21 21.98
C LEU A 211 -9.12 5.38 22.30
N GLN A 212 -9.62 6.61 22.41
CA GLN A 212 -8.82 7.81 22.70
C GLN A 212 -7.87 7.66 23.91
N PRO A 213 -8.28 7.02 25.04
CA PRO A 213 -7.38 6.88 26.21
C PRO A 213 -6.12 6.04 25.95
N PHE A 214 -6.02 5.34 24.82
CA PHE A 214 -4.88 4.47 24.49
C PHE A 214 -3.86 5.14 23.56
N ASP A 215 -4.00 6.42 23.28
CA ASP A 215 -3.05 7.23 22.49
C ASP A 215 -2.59 6.52 21.21
N LEU A 216 -3.55 6.16 20.35
CA LEU A 216 -3.26 5.55 19.06
C LEU A 216 -2.61 6.58 18.13
N THR A 217 -1.57 6.16 17.40
CA THR A 217 -0.96 6.95 16.33
C THR A 217 -1.99 7.32 15.28
N TRP A 218 -2.87 6.35 14.89
CA TRP A 218 -4.10 6.59 14.12
C TRP A 218 -5.09 5.44 14.27
N LEU A 219 -6.34 5.75 13.93
CA LEU A 219 -7.39 4.80 13.61
C LEU A 219 -7.60 4.83 12.09
N GLU A 220 -7.39 3.69 11.43
CA GLU A 220 -7.42 3.55 9.98
C GLU A 220 -8.80 3.13 9.51
N GLU A 221 -9.24 3.71 8.40
CA GLU A 221 -10.51 3.43 7.70
C GLU A 221 -11.69 3.09 8.62
N PRO A 222 -12.11 4.00 9.51
CA PRO A 222 -13.19 3.70 10.45
C PRO A 222 -14.55 3.50 9.76
N THR A 223 -14.77 4.08 8.58
CA THR A 223 -15.98 3.96 7.76
C THR A 223 -15.59 3.84 6.27
N ILE A 224 -16.60 3.67 5.40
CA ILE A 224 -16.38 3.47 3.95
C ILE A 224 -15.65 4.66 3.31
N PRO A 225 -14.76 4.41 2.31
CA PRO A 225 -13.94 5.46 1.72
C PRO A 225 -14.72 6.47 0.86
N ASP A 226 -15.98 6.17 0.50
CA ASP A 226 -16.84 7.10 -0.22
C ASP A 226 -17.35 8.27 0.64
N ASP A 227 -17.32 8.13 1.98
CA ASP A 227 -17.86 9.12 2.93
C ASP A 227 -16.79 10.05 3.50
N VAL A 228 -16.35 11.01 2.69
CA VAL A 228 -15.36 12.04 3.09
C VAL A 228 -15.87 12.88 4.26
N GLU A 229 -17.15 13.29 4.24
CA GLU A 229 -17.73 14.10 5.31
C GLU A 229 -17.84 13.29 6.60
N GLY A 230 -18.16 12.00 6.49
CA GLY A 230 -18.17 11.06 7.62
C GLY A 230 -16.80 10.97 8.28
N HIS A 231 -15.71 10.78 7.50
CA HIS A 231 -14.35 10.78 8.02
C HIS A 231 -14.00 12.10 8.73
N ALA A 232 -14.34 13.25 8.14
CA ALA A 232 -14.13 14.54 8.76
C ALA A 232 -14.93 14.71 10.07
N ARG A 233 -16.16 14.17 10.18
CA ARG A 233 -16.95 14.15 11.41
C ARG A 233 -16.31 13.26 12.47
N ILE A 234 -15.83 12.06 12.08
CA ILE A 234 -15.18 11.11 12.98
C ILE A 234 -13.91 11.73 13.57
N LEU A 235 -13.07 12.32 12.72
CA LEU A 235 -11.84 12.98 13.16
C LEU A 235 -12.12 14.10 14.17
N ARG A 236 -13.08 15.00 13.86
CA ARG A 236 -13.41 16.12 14.75
C ARG A 236 -14.04 15.70 16.06
N ALA A 237 -14.87 14.65 16.05
CA ALA A 237 -15.67 14.25 17.20
C ALA A 237 -15.05 13.10 18.02
N GLY A 238 -14.17 12.31 17.41
CA GLY A 238 -13.60 11.11 18.00
C GLY A 238 -12.35 11.34 18.85
N GLY A 239 -11.55 12.36 18.50
CA GLY A 239 -10.33 12.71 19.24
C GLY A 239 -9.14 11.75 19.03
N VAL A 240 -9.18 10.92 17.98
CA VAL A 240 -8.09 10.05 17.54
C VAL A 240 -7.70 10.46 16.11
N PRO A 241 -6.40 10.57 15.76
CA PRO A 241 -5.99 10.80 14.38
C PRO A 241 -6.53 9.73 13.43
N ILE A 242 -6.89 10.11 12.20
CA ILE A 242 -7.42 9.19 11.18
C ILE A 242 -6.42 9.03 10.05
N ALA A 243 -6.16 7.77 9.66
CA ALA A 243 -5.50 7.42 8.41
C ALA A 243 -6.53 6.84 7.44
N ALA A 244 -6.40 7.19 6.16
CA ALA A 244 -7.22 6.61 5.10
C ALA A 244 -6.55 6.80 3.75
N GLY A 245 -6.86 5.89 2.80
CA GLY A 245 -6.40 6.04 1.44
C GLY A 245 -6.11 4.76 0.68
N GLU A 246 -5.98 3.62 1.32
CA GLU A 246 -5.71 2.34 0.65
C GLU A 246 -6.76 1.99 -0.42
N ASN A 247 -8.00 2.42 -0.19
CA ASN A 247 -9.13 2.20 -1.08
C ASN A 247 -9.43 3.37 -2.03
N LEU A 248 -8.62 4.45 -2.01
CA LEU A 248 -8.73 5.57 -2.95
C LEU A 248 -7.89 5.31 -4.20
N ARG A 249 -8.48 5.54 -5.38
CA ARG A 249 -7.92 5.14 -6.67
C ARG A 249 -7.18 6.23 -7.43
N SER A 250 -7.26 7.48 -6.97
CA SER A 250 -6.67 8.59 -7.73
C SER A 250 -6.39 9.81 -6.87
N LEU A 251 -5.52 10.69 -7.37
CA LEU A 251 -5.31 12.03 -6.80
C LEU A 251 -6.62 12.80 -6.56
N TRP A 252 -7.61 12.63 -7.47
CA TRP A 252 -8.88 13.35 -7.37
C TRP A 252 -9.75 12.84 -6.22
N GLU A 253 -9.64 11.58 -5.85
CA GLU A 253 -10.30 11.01 -4.65
C GLU A 253 -9.60 11.45 -3.36
N PHE A 254 -8.26 11.57 -3.36
CA PHE A 254 -7.51 12.11 -2.21
C PHE A 254 -7.74 13.61 -1.97
N LYS A 255 -7.98 14.37 -3.04
CA LYS A 255 -8.14 15.83 -2.94
C LYS A 255 -9.22 16.27 -1.94
N PRO A 256 -10.46 15.78 -1.96
CA PRO A 256 -11.47 16.16 -0.98
C PRO A 256 -11.13 15.71 0.44
N TYR A 257 -10.47 14.59 0.64
CA TYR A 257 -10.00 14.13 1.96
C TYR A 257 -8.99 15.12 2.56
N ILE A 258 -7.98 15.48 1.79
CA ILE A 258 -6.90 16.38 2.21
C ILE A 258 -7.44 17.80 2.43
N ALA A 259 -8.13 18.37 1.42
CA ALA A 259 -8.65 19.72 1.48
C ALA A 259 -9.81 19.89 2.46
N GLY A 260 -10.59 18.85 2.68
CA GLY A 260 -11.74 18.84 3.61
C GLY A 260 -11.36 18.56 5.06
N GLY A 261 -10.08 18.27 5.36
CA GLY A 261 -9.63 17.92 6.71
C GLY A 261 -10.28 16.63 7.23
N ALA A 262 -10.36 15.61 6.37
CA ALA A 262 -10.99 14.34 6.67
C ALA A 262 -10.00 13.26 7.13
N LEU A 263 -8.69 13.55 7.12
CA LEU A 263 -7.65 12.65 7.58
C LEU A 263 -6.49 13.41 8.25
N SER A 264 -5.74 12.70 9.08
CA SER A 264 -4.50 13.16 9.71
C SER A 264 -3.27 12.59 9.01
N TYR A 265 -3.42 11.44 8.36
CA TYR A 265 -2.39 10.76 7.59
C TYR A 265 -2.97 10.33 6.23
N ALA A 266 -2.33 10.72 5.14
CA ALA A 266 -2.68 10.22 3.80
C ALA A 266 -1.98 8.88 3.58
N GLU A 267 -2.73 7.84 3.20
CA GLU A 267 -2.28 6.46 3.15
C GLU A 267 -2.49 5.81 1.76
N PRO A 268 -1.86 6.33 0.71
CA PRO A 268 -2.01 5.73 -0.61
C PRO A 268 -1.33 4.37 -0.70
N ASP A 269 -1.99 3.43 -1.42
CA ASP A 269 -1.35 2.21 -1.92
C ASP A 269 -0.90 2.44 -3.37
N VAL A 270 0.39 2.28 -3.62
CA VAL A 270 0.98 2.50 -4.96
C VAL A 270 0.41 1.57 -6.02
N THR A 271 -0.06 0.37 -5.62
CA THR A 271 -0.67 -0.61 -6.53
C THR A 271 -2.14 -0.31 -6.81
N ASN A 272 -2.76 0.59 -6.05
CA ASN A 272 -4.18 0.94 -6.14
C ASN A 272 -4.44 2.35 -6.64
N CYS A 273 -3.56 3.30 -6.35
CA CYS A 273 -3.80 4.73 -6.59
C CYS A 273 -3.35 5.25 -7.96
N GLY A 274 -2.96 4.37 -8.88
CA GLY A 274 -2.46 4.75 -10.20
C GLY A 274 -0.93 4.78 -10.30
N GLY A 275 -0.22 4.03 -9.46
CA GLY A 275 1.23 3.85 -9.52
C GLY A 275 2.04 4.97 -8.88
N VAL A 276 3.32 4.99 -9.22
CA VAL A 276 4.32 5.95 -8.71
C VAL A 276 3.94 7.39 -9.07
N THR A 277 3.52 7.62 -10.31
CA THR A 277 3.11 8.95 -10.82
C THR A 277 2.02 9.58 -9.95
N SER A 278 0.96 8.83 -9.66
CA SER A 278 -0.15 9.32 -8.86
C SER A 278 0.20 9.41 -7.38
N PHE A 279 0.89 8.41 -6.83
CA PHE A 279 1.36 8.42 -5.43
C PHE A 279 2.17 9.67 -5.11
N MET A 280 3.14 10.01 -5.96
CA MET A 280 3.98 11.19 -5.73
C MET A 280 3.18 12.50 -5.80
N LYS A 281 2.16 12.61 -6.66
CA LYS A 281 1.25 13.77 -6.68
C LYS A 281 0.42 13.85 -5.40
N ILE A 282 -0.08 12.72 -4.89
CA ILE A 282 -0.81 12.65 -3.61
C ILE A 282 0.10 13.08 -2.46
N ALA A 283 1.34 12.57 -2.41
CA ALA A 283 2.31 12.93 -1.38
C ALA A 283 2.65 14.43 -1.38
N ARG A 284 2.82 15.04 -2.57
CA ARG A 284 3.07 16.47 -2.71
C ARG A 284 1.84 17.33 -2.36
N LEU A 285 0.64 16.84 -2.67
CA LEU A 285 -0.59 17.50 -2.24
C LEU A 285 -0.70 17.46 -0.70
N ALA A 286 -0.47 16.31 -0.08
CA ALA A 286 -0.46 16.17 1.38
C ALA A 286 0.60 17.08 2.04
N GLU A 287 1.81 17.15 1.46
CA GLU A 287 2.88 18.05 1.91
C GLU A 287 2.44 19.52 1.93
N ALA A 288 1.74 19.97 0.87
CA ALA A 288 1.24 21.35 0.77
C ALA A 288 0.19 21.69 1.86
N PHE A 289 -0.48 20.70 2.42
CA PHE A 289 -1.43 20.84 3.54
C PHE A 289 -0.80 20.49 4.91
N ASN A 290 0.51 20.26 4.96
CA ASN A 290 1.23 19.82 6.16
C ASN A 290 0.68 18.51 6.77
N ILE A 291 0.25 17.60 5.89
CA ILE A 291 -0.23 16.28 6.25
C ILE A 291 0.87 15.25 5.94
N PRO A 292 1.24 14.40 6.90
CA PRO A 292 2.18 13.31 6.64
C PRO A 292 1.58 12.27 5.69
N VAL A 293 2.44 11.67 4.86
CA VAL A 293 2.11 10.53 4.01
C VAL A 293 2.65 9.25 4.63
N THR A 294 1.81 8.26 4.77
CA THR A 294 2.11 6.88 5.15
C THR A 294 1.84 5.96 3.95
N SER A 295 1.77 4.67 4.13
CA SER A 295 1.48 3.77 3.02
C SER A 295 0.75 2.51 3.45
N HIS A 296 -0.05 1.99 2.53
CA HIS A 296 -0.58 0.64 2.57
C HIS A 296 0.17 -0.26 1.58
N GLY A 297 0.43 -1.50 1.95
CA GLY A 297 0.92 -2.59 1.08
C GLY A 297 2.16 -2.30 0.23
N ALA A 298 2.49 -3.23 -0.64
CA ALA A 298 3.56 -3.12 -1.65
C ALA A 298 4.86 -2.49 -1.13
N HIS A 299 5.28 -2.90 0.06
CA HIS A 299 6.37 -2.27 0.82
C HIS A 299 7.70 -2.22 0.04
N ASP A 300 7.95 -3.19 -0.83
CA ASP A 300 9.17 -3.26 -1.64
C ASP A 300 9.29 -2.12 -2.65
N ILE A 301 8.15 -1.55 -3.10
CA ILE A 301 8.09 -0.39 -3.99
C ILE A 301 7.92 0.87 -3.18
N THR A 302 6.97 0.86 -2.24
CA THR A 302 6.56 2.06 -1.49
C THR A 302 7.68 2.62 -0.63
N VAL A 303 8.63 1.78 -0.17
CA VAL A 303 9.84 2.25 0.54
C VAL A 303 10.63 3.28 -0.27
N HIS A 304 10.69 3.15 -1.61
CA HIS A 304 11.35 4.12 -2.47
C HIS A 304 10.61 5.46 -2.53
N LEU A 305 9.27 5.40 -2.57
CA LEU A 305 8.43 6.60 -2.66
C LEU A 305 8.52 7.40 -1.36
N LEU A 306 8.37 6.74 -0.23
CA LEU A 306 8.52 7.38 1.08
C LEU A 306 9.95 7.87 1.32
N ALA A 307 10.97 7.17 0.85
CA ALA A 307 12.36 7.62 0.90
C ALA A 307 12.62 8.90 0.10
N ALA A 308 11.71 9.29 -0.81
CA ALA A 308 11.76 10.54 -1.57
C ALA A 308 10.83 11.64 -1.02
N CYS A 309 10.06 11.36 0.04
CA CYS A 309 9.08 12.30 0.59
C CYS A 309 9.56 12.94 1.90
N PRO A 310 9.71 14.28 1.98
CA PRO A 310 10.04 14.98 3.23
C PRO A 310 8.94 14.83 4.31
N ASN A 311 7.67 14.78 3.90
CA ASN A 311 6.51 14.62 4.77
C ASN A 311 6.14 13.15 5.05
N ARG A 312 7.08 12.21 4.83
CA ARG A 312 6.81 10.79 5.13
C ARG A 312 6.56 10.53 6.60
N SER A 313 5.69 9.58 6.89
CA SER A 313 5.49 8.97 8.18
C SER A 313 6.01 7.53 8.17
N TYR A 314 5.14 6.54 8.24
CA TYR A 314 5.52 5.14 8.33
C TYR A 314 5.29 4.40 7.01
N LEU A 315 6.14 3.42 6.74
CA LEU A 315 5.90 2.35 5.75
C LEU A 315 5.16 1.19 6.42
N GLU A 316 4.09 0.71 5.82
CA GLU A 316 3.53 -0.58 6.19
C GLU A 316 4.42 -1.71 5.69
N ALA A 317 4.99 -2.50 6.59
CA ALA A 317 5.76 -3.68 6.23
C ALA A 317 4.88 -4.93 6.29
N HIS A 318 4.13 -5.17 5.23
CA HIS A 318 3.29 -6.34 5.04
C HIS A 318 3.42 -6.84 3.59
N GLY A 319 3.97 -8.03 3.41
CA GLY A 319 4.32 -8.57 2.09
C GLY A 319 3.41 -9.69 1.61
N PHE A 320 2.33 -10.06 2.32
CA PHE A 320 1.44 -11.17 1.98
C PHE A 320 2.18 -12.47 1.56
N GLY A 321 3.43 -12.65 2.03
CA GLY A 321 4.30 -13.76 1.65
C GLY A 321 4.94 -13.63 0.27
N LEU A 322 4.89 -12.47 -0.38
CA LEU A 322 5.54 -12.19 -1.65
C LEU A 322 7.06 -12.24 -1.55
N ASP A 323 7.61 -11.88 -0.39
CA ASP A 323 9.03 -11.95 -0.05
C ASP A 323 9.65 -13.34 -0.29
N ARG A 324 8.87 -14.42 -0.25
CA ARG A 324 9.31 -15.78 -0.63
C ARG A 324 9.66 -15.93 -2.11
N TYR A 325 9.20 -15.01 -2.95
CA TYR A 325 9.40 -14.97 -4.40
C TYR A 325 10.24 -13.77 -4.85
N ILE A 326 10.90 -13.10 -3.89
CA ILE A 326 11.81 -11.98 -4.12
C ILE A 326 13.20 -12.37 -3.60
N ALA A 327 14.22 -12.32 -4.47
CA ALA A 327 15.59 -12.72 -4.10
C ALA A 327 16.21 -11.83 -3.01
N ASN A 328 15.79 -10.59 -2.93
CA ASN A 328 16.31 -9.60 -2.00
C ASN A 328 15.14 -8.83 -1.35
N PRO A 329 14.46 -9.42 -0.35
CA PRO A 329 13.34 -8.80 0.31
C PRO A 329 13.74 -7.52 1.07
N LEU A 330 12.74 -6.77 1.53
CA LEU A 330 12.93 -5.54 2.29
C LEU A 330 13.83 -5.76 3.52
N VAL A 331 14.81 -4.88 3.70
CA VAL A 331 15.72 -4.89 4.86
C VAL A 331 15.14 -4.02 5.97
N LEU A 332 15.04 -4.59 7.18
CA LEU A 332 14.58 -3.89 8.37
C LEU A 332 15.74 -3.73 9.35
N GLU A 333 15.96 -2.51 9.82
CA GLU A 333 17.00 -2.17 10.80
C GLU A 333 16.42 -1.28 11.89
N GLN A 334 16.23 -1.81 13.09
CA GLN A 334 15.80 -1.05 14.28
C GLN A 334 14.52 -0.19 14.04
N GLY A 335 13.51 -0.75 13.42
CA GLY A 335 12.25 -0.06 13.11
C GLY A 335 12.28 0.80 11.85
N LEU A 336 13.35 0.73 11.09
CA LEU A 336 13.51 1.42 9.82
C LEU A 336 13.55 0.42 8.65
N ALA A 337 12.79 0.68 7.63
CA ALA A 337 12.91 0.01 6.33
C ALA A 337 13.95 0.74 5.48
N ILE A 338 14.82 -0.01 4.85
CA ILE A 338 15.95 0.54 4.10
C ILE A 338 15.68 0.45 2.60
N ALA A 339 15.43 1.59 1.94
CA ALA A 339 15.25 1.60 0.48
C ALA A 339 16.52 1.08 -0.21
N PRO A 340 16.39 0.10 -1.14
CA PRO A 340 17.52 -0.46 -1.86
C PRO A 340 18.31 0.58 -2.64
N ASP A 341 19.64 0.41 -2.70
CA ASP A 341 20.53 1.31 -3.46
C ASP A 341 20.96 0.65 -4.78
N ARG A 342 20.01 -0.04 -5.44
CA ARG A 342 20.15 -0.71 -6.73
C ARG A 342 19.31 0.01 -7.79
N PRO A 343 19.74 0.00 -9.10
CA PRO A 343 18.94 0.60 -10.17
C PRO A 343 17.50 0.07 -10.22
N GLY A 344 16.55 0.94 -10.49
CA GLY A 344 15.13 0.63 -10.44
C GLY A 344 14.59 0.58 -9.01
N HIS A 345 13.49 -0.13 -8.80
CA HIS A 345 13.00 -0.48 -7.46
C HIS A 345 13.79 -1.66 -6.84
N GLY A 346 14.68 -2.29 -7.60
CA GLY A 346 15.58 -3.34 -7.11
C GLY A 346 14.91 -4.68 -6.78
N ILE A 347 13.63 -4.87 -7.06
CA ILE A 347 12.94 -6.15 -6.88
C ILE A 347 13.44 -7.14 -7.95
N ALA A 348 13.87 -8.31 -7.51
CA ALA A 348 14.24 -9.42 -8.38
C ALA A 348 13.33 -10.61 -8.08
N PHE A 349 12.32 -10.81 -8.92
CA PHE A 349 11.37 -11.90 -8.76
C PHE A 349 11.98 -13.26 -9.08
N ASP A 350 11.65 -14.28 -8.29
CA ASP A 350 11.81 -15.69 -8.68
C ASP A 350 10.71 -16.09 -9.68
N TRP A 351 10.92 -15.77 -10.94
CA TRP A 351 9.96 -16.07 -12.01
C TRP A 351 9.65 -17.57 -12.11
N LYS A 352 10.64 -18.44 -11.89
CA LYS A 352 10.41 -19.89 -11.91
C LYS A 352 9.53 -20.38 -10.76
N GLY A 353 9.69 -19.77 -9.59
CA GLY A 353 8.82 -20.02 -8.45
C GLY A 353 7.39 -19.54 -8.69
N LEU A 354 7.23 -18.35 -9.26
CA LEU A 354 5.93 -17.77 -9.60
C LEU A 354 5.20 -18.54 -10.70
N GLU A 355 5.91 -18.99 -11.77
CA GLU A 355 5.32 -19.76 -12.86
C GLU A 355 4.62 -21.04 -12.40
N ARG A 356 5.07 -21.65 -11.30
CA ARG A 356 4.40 -22.82 -10.68
C ARG A 356 3.06 -22.48 -10.04
N LEU A 357 2.80 -21.21 -9.81
CA LEU A 357 1.56 -20.67 -9.21
C LEU A 357 0.70 -19.94 -10.24
N SER A 358 1.06 -20.05 -11.53
CA SER A 358 0.31 -19.41 -12.62
C SER A 358 -1.16 -19.84 -12.58
N ALA A 359 -2.06 -18.85 -12.73
CA ALA A 359 -3.50 -19.05 -12.66
C ALA A 359 -4.22 -18.70 -13.98
N GLY A 360 -3.45 -18.53 -15.08
CA GLY A 360 -3.98 -18.29 -16.42
C GLY A 360 -3.39 -17.12 -17.17
#